data_36acff8e440ceacd7600f7aadb3bda2e
#
_entry.id   36acff8e440ceacd7600f7aadb3bda2e
#
_cell.length_a   1.000
_cell.length_b   1.000
_cell.length_c   1.000
_cell.angle_alpha   90.00
_cell.angle_beta   90.00
_cell.angle_gamma   90.00
#
_symmetry.space_group_name_H-M   'P 1'
#
loop_
_entity.id
_entity.type
_entity.pdbx_description
1 polymer ?
#
loop_
_entity_poly.entity_id
_entity_poly.type
_entity_poly.pdbx_seq_one_letter_code
_entity_poly.pdbx_strand_id
1 'polypeptide(L)'
;DRSPSRGLGDVYKRQIYDRMNYCPLGAGALAGTTYPLDREQTASLLNFYGPTLNSMDSVSDRDYVIELLSALSTIMMHLSRFSEEVIIWNSNEYKFVSIDDGFSTGSSIMPQKKNPDIAELVRGKTGRVYGALTSILTTMKGIPLAYNKDMQEDKELTFDAIDTVKGCISLFNGMMNTMTFNKSQMEKSAKHGFTNATDAADYLVNHGVPFRDAHGIVGQLVLLCLDKHISLDELPLDEYQKISPAFEEDIYDAISMKTLSLIH
;
A
#
# COMPACT_ATOMS: atom_id res chain seq x y z
N ASP A 1 -8.55 -16.78 -7.06
CA ASP A 1 -8.07 -15.93 -5.94
C ASP A 1 -8.44 -14.47 -6.20
N ARG A 2 -9.64 -14.07 -5.76
CA ARG A 2 -10.15 -12.72 -5.92
C ARG A 2 -9.95 -11.96 -4.61
N SER A 3 -8.72 -11.49 -4.37
CA SER A 3 -8.50 -10.53 -3.30
C SER A 3 -9.40 -9.31 -3.53
N PRO A 4 -10.27 -8.93 -2.57
CA PRO A 4 -11.13 -7.75 -2.69
C PRO A 4 -10.37 -6.47 -3.01
N SER A 5 -9.11 -6.36 -2.58
CA SER A 5 -8.24 -5.23 -2.85
C SER A 5 -7.81 -5.09 -4.31
N ARG A 6 -7.68 -6.20 -5.07
CA ARG A 6 -7.38 -6.16 -6.51
C ARG A 6 -8.59 -5.67 -7.32
N GLY A 7 -9.80 -6.10 -6.96
CA GLY A 7 -11.02 -5.68 -7.65
C GLY A 7 -11.30 -4.17 -7.50
N LEU A 8 -11.06 -3.60 -6.33
CA LEU A 8 -11.26 -2.17 -6.09
C LEU A 8 -10.35 -1.28 -6.94
N GLY A 9 -9.05 -1.61 -7.05
CA GLY A 9 -8.12 -0.83 -7.86
C GLY A 9 -8.50 -0.77 -9.35
N ASP A 10 -8.98 -1.87 -9.91
CA ASP A 10 -9.41 -1.94 -11.32
C ASP A 10 -10.76 -1.25 -11.54
N VAL A 11 -11.67 -1.31 -10.57
CA VAL A 11 -12.97 -0.61 -10.62
C VAL A 11 -12.76 0.90 -10.63
N TYR A 12 -11.95 1.45 -9.74
CA TYR A 12 -11.68 2.89 -9.70
C TYR A 12 -11.00 3.41 -10.98
N LYS A 13 -10.01 2.69 -11.50
CA LYS A 13 -9.34 3.06 -12.76
C LYS A 13 -10.32 3.11 -13.92
N ARG A 14 -11.22 2.14 -14.03
CA ARG A 14 -12.22 2.07 -15.07
C ARG A 14 -13.24 3.20 -14.95
N GLN A 15 -13.72 3.49 -13.75
CA GLN A 15 -14.67 4.57 -13.48
C GLN A 15 -14.11 5.93 -13.86
N ILE A 16 -12.83 6.21 -13.55
CA ILE A 16 -12.17 7.47 -13.93
C ILE A 16 -12.05 7.56 -15.44
N TYR A 17 -11.58 6.49 -16.10
CA TYR A 17 -11.47 6.44 -17.55
C TYR A 17 -12.83 6.67 -18.21
N ASP A 18 -13.88 6.02 -17.74
CA ASP A 18 -15.23 6.16 -18.30
C ASP A 18 -15.77 7.59 -18.17
N ARG A 19 -15.48 8.29 -17.08
CA ARG A 19 -15.93 9.68 -16.88
C ARG A 19 -15.10 10.69 -17.65
N MET A 20 -13.79 10.50 -17.79
CA MET A 20 -12.94 11.43 -18.52
C MET A 20 -12.96 11.20 -20.04
N ASN A 21 -13.59 10.13 -20.53
CA ASN A 21 -13.52 9.74 -21.94
C ASN A 21 -14.63 10.36 -22.81
N TYR A 22 -14.91 11.65 -22.59
CA TYR A 22 -15.81 12.47 -23.41
C TYR A 22 -15.08 13.66 -24.02
N CYS A 23 -15.33 13.91 -25.32
CA CYS A 23 -14.61 14.90 -26.10
C CYS A 23 -15.19 16.31 -25.90
N PRO A 24 -14.43 17.29 -25.39
CA PRO A 24 -14.90 18.65 -25.24
C PRO A 24 -14.81 19.50 -26.50
N LEU A 25 -14.11 19.02 -27.55
CA LEU A 25 -13.86 19.79 -28.75
C LEU A 25 -15.20 20.16 -29.47
N GLY A 26 -15.24 21.39 -29.95
CA GLY A 26 -16.43 21.98 -30.58
C GLY A 26 -17.38 22.66 -29.59
N ALA A 27 -17.10 22.64 -28.26
CA ALA A 27 -17.86 23.41 -27.29
C ALA A 27 -17.69 24.95 -27.41
N GLY A 28 -16.68 25.38 -28.13
CA GLY A 28 -16.35 26.80 -28.26
C GLY A 28 -15.84 27.39 -26.94
N ALA A 29 -16.10 28.66 -26.72
CA ALA A 29 -15.71 29.32 -25.46
C ALA A 29 -16.62 28.93 -24.28
N LEU A 30 -17.93 28.69 -24.52
CA LEU A 30 -18.92 28.25 -23.52
C LEU A 30 -20.29 27.85 -24.13
N ALA A 31 -20.60 28.26 -25.35
CA ALA A 31 -21.93 28.10 -25.95
C ALA A 31 -21.91 27.49 -27.35
N GLY A 32 -20.85 26.77 -27.70
CA GLY A 32 -20.68 26.20 -29.02
C GLY A 32 -20.22 27.19 -30.07
N THR A 33 -20.58 26.94 -31.33
CA THR A 33 -20.20 27.76 -32.51
C THR A 33 -21.30 27.74 -33.56
N THR A 34 -21.34 28.76 -34.42
CA THR A 34 -22.24 28.82 -35.56
C THR A 34 -21.72 28.04 -36.77
N TYR A 35 -20.49 27.51 -36.73
CA TYR A 35 -19.93 26.66 -37.76
C TYR A 35 -20.53 25.24 -37.71
N PRO A 36 -20.77 24.60 -38.84
CA PRO A 36 -21.32 23.25 -38.89
C PRO A 36 -20.26 22.19 -38.57
N LEU A 37 -19.88 22.11 -37.27
CA LEU A 37 -18.91 21.14 -36.80
C LEU A 37 -19.59 19.79 -36.55
N ASP A 38 -18.95 18.70 -37.00
CA ASP A 38 -19.33 17.34 -36.61
C ASP A 38 -18.56 16.89 -35.39
N ARG A 39 -19.16 17.09 -34.21
CA ARG A 39 -18.55 16.73 -32.92
C ARG A 39 -18.49 15.22 -32.68
N GLU A 40 -19.45 14.47 -33.24
CA GLU A 40 -19.46 13.01 -33.14
C GLU A 40 -18.29 12.41 -33.95
N GLN A 41 -18.06 12.90 -35.19
CA GLN A 41 -16.90 12.49 -35.98
C GLN A 41 -15.58 12.80 -35.26
N THR A 42 -15.47 13.98 -34.67
CA THR A 42 -14.28 14.38 -33.90
C THR A 42 -14.04 13.44 -32.71
N ALA A 43 -15.07 13.17 -31.95
CA ALA A 43 -14.98 12.26 -30.80
C ALA A 43 -14.59 10.83 -31.22
N SER A 44 -15.19 10.34 -32.30
CA SER A 44 -14.93 9.01 -32.88
C SER A 44 -13.48 8.88 -33.35
N LEU A 45 -12.95 9.87 -34.09
CA LEU A 45 -11.58 9.87 -34.60
C LEU A 45 -10.53 9.90 -33.48
N LEU A 46 -10.88 10.46 -32.35
CA LEU A 46 -10.03 10.53 -31.15
C LEU A 46 -10.27 9.39 -30.15
N ASN A 47 -11.14 8.43 -30.47
CA ASN A 47 -11.51 7.30 -29.63
C ASN A 47 -12.16 7.68 -28.29
N PHE A 48 -12.89 8.80 -28.23
CA PHE A 48 -13.76 9.13 -27.12
C PHE A 48 -15.12 8.41 -27.26
N TYR A 49 -15.84 8.26 -26.15
CA TYR A 49 -17.19 7.67 -26.16
C TYR A 49 -18.23 8.53 -26.88
N GLY A 50 -17.98 9.83 -26.96
CA GLY A 50 -18.83 10.82 -27.61
C GLY A 50 -18.42 12.23 -27.20
N PRO A 51 -19.07 13.27 -27.73
CA PRO A 51 -18.86 14.65 -27.30
C PRO A 51 -19.51 14.89 -25.94
N THR A 52 -18.97 15.85 -25.19
CA THR A 52 -19.64 16.39 -24.00
C THR A 52 -20.94 17.10 -24.40
N LEU A 53 -22.01 16.93 -23.61
CA LEU A 53 -23.36 17.38 -23.98
C LEU A 53 -23.62 18.86 -23.65
N ASN A 54 -22.92 19.40 -22.64
CA ASN A 54 -23.07 20.80 -22.21
C ASN A 54 -21.79 21.59 -22.50
N SER A 55 -21.88 22.59 -23.37
CA SER A 55 -20.73 23.38 -23.81
C SER A 55 -20.09 24.20 -22.69
N MET A 56 -20.88 24.72 -21.75
CA MET A 56 -20.35 25.47 -20.61
C MET A 56 -19.58 24.53 -19.66
N ASP A 57 -20.16 23.39 -19.36
CA ASP A 57 -19.53 22.34 -18.54
C ASP A 57 -18.23 21.84 -19.17
N SER A 58 -18.21 21.62 -20.49
CA SER A 58 -17.04 21.21 -21.26
C SER A 58 -15.81 22.10 -21.09
N VAL A 59 -15.99 23.39 -20.83
CA VAL A 59 -14.91 24.37 -20.69
C VAL A 59 -14.63 24.75 -19.25
N SER A 60 -15.59 24.60 -18.34
CA SER A 60 -15.48 25.00 -16.94
C SER A 60 -15.16 23.86 -15.98
N ASP A 61 -15.39 22.59 -16.37
CA ASP A 61 -15.21 21.47 -15.48
C ASP A 61 -13.77 20.91 -15.50
N ARG A 62 -13.32 20.46 -14.35
CA ARG A 62 -12.06 19.77 -14.12
C ARG A 62 -12.22 18.59 -13.15
N ASP A 63 -13.46 18.10 -12.96
CA ASP A 63 -13.73 16.97 -12.06
C ASP A 63 -12.93 15.74 -12.45
N TYR A 64 -12.76 15.49 -13.75
CA TYR A 64 -11.95 14.40 -14.25
C TYR A 64 -10.47 14.51 -13.85
N VAL A 65 -9.92 15.71 -13.73
CA VAL A 65 -8.55 15.93 -13.22
C VAL A 65 -8.49 15.67 -11.73
N ILE A 66 -9.47 16.16 -10.98
CA ILE A 66 -9.57 15.97 -9.53
C ILE A 66 -9.71 14.48 -9.19
N GLU A 67 -10.57 13.76 -9.91
CA GLU A 67 -10.70 12.29 -9.74
C GLU A 67 -9.40 11.56 -10.06
N LEU A 68 -8.74 11.90 -11.16
CA LEU A 68 -7.46 11.30 -11.54
C LEU A 68 -6.41 11.53 -10.46
N LEU A 69 -6.23 12.77 -10.00
CA LEU A 69 -5.25 13.10 -8.97
C LEU A 69 -5.60 12.48 -7.63
N SER A 70 -6.88 12.30 -7.31
CA SER A 70 -7.33 11.58 -6.11
C SER A 70 -6.93 10.10 -6.17
N ALA A 71 -7.12 9.45 -7.32
CA ALA A 71 -6.69 8.08 -7.53
C ALA A 71 -5.17 7.92 -7.48
N LEU A 72 -4.42 8.83 -8.13
CA LEU A 72 -2.96 8.85 -8.10
C LEU A 72 -2.44 9.06 -6.66
N SER A 73 -3.09 9.93 -5.89
CA SER A 73 -2.79 10.14 -4.46
C SER A 73 -3.02 8.87 -3.64
N THR A 74 -4.10 8.14 -3.90
CA THR A 74 -4.39 6.87 -3.25
C THR A 74 -3.35 5.80 -3.58
N ILE A 75 -2.93 5.70 -4.84
CA ILE A 75 -1.84 4.79 -5.26
C ILE A 75 -0.55 5.14 -4.49
N MET A 76 -0.17 6.41 -4.46
CA MET A 76 1.04 6.84 -3.77
C MET A 76 0.97 6.62 -2.26
N MET A 77 -0.20 6.76 -1.65
CA MET A 77 -0.41 6.44 -0.23
C MET A 77 -0.07 4.97 0.05
N HIS A 78 -0.56 4.05 -0.78
CA HIS A 78 -0.24 2.63 -0.63
C HIS A 78 1.24 2.34 -0.89
N LEU A 79 1.83 2.91 -1.95
CA LEU A 79 3.27 2.76 -2.22
C LEU A 79 4.13 3.31 -1.07
N SER A 80 3.73 4.43 -0.48
CA SER A 80 4.40 5.01 0.70
C SER A 80 4.39 4.06 1.89
N ARG A 81 3.26 3.40 2.17
CA ARG A 81 3.15 2.42 3.25
C ARG A 81 4.03 1.20 3.00
N PHE A 82 4.00 0.64 1.79
CA PHE A 82 4.88 -0.46 1.43
C PHE A 82 6.36 -0.05 1.48
N SER A 83 6.69 1.17 1.07
CA SER A 83 8.05 1.69 1.17
C SER A 83 8.53 1.75 2.62
N GLU A 84 7.67 2.18 3.56
CA GLU A 84 7.99 2.21 4.98
C GLU A 84 8.31 0.81 5.51
N GLU A 85 7.49 -0.20 5.17
CA GLU A 85 7.77 -1.59 5.55
C GLU A 85 9.13 -2.07 5.01
N VAL A 86 9.43 -1.80 3.73
CA VAL A 86 10.72 -2.18 3.13
C VAL A 86 11.89 -1.49 3.84
N ILE A 87 11.76 -0.22 4.20
CA ILE A 87 12.79 0.55 4.92
C ILE A 87 13.05 -0.09 6.29
N ILE A 88 11.99 -0.39 7.04
CA ILE A 88 12.07 -1.05 8.34
C ILE A 88 12.71 -2.43 8.20
N TRP A 89 12.26 -3.24 7.25
CA TRP A 89 12.76 -4.59 7.04
C TRP A 89 14.22 -4.63 6.58
N ASN A 90 14.69 -3.59 5.88
CA ASN A 90 16.08 -3.46 5.43
C ASN A 90 17.02 -2.91 6.51
N SER A 91 16.49 -2.43 7.64
CA SER A 91 17.30 -1.86 8.72
C SER A 91 18.24 -2.89 9.36
N ASN A 92 19.27 -2.41 10.03
CA ASN A 92 20.24 -3.28 10.72
C ASN A 92 19.62 -4.06 11.88
N GLU A 93 18.54 -3.53 12.47
CA GLU A 93 17.81 -4.14 13.58
C GLU A 93 17.01 -5.35 13.12
N TYR A 94 16.36 -5.26 11.94
CA TYR A 94 15.52 -6.33 11.40
C TYR A 94 16.25 -7.25 10.45
N LYS A 95 16.91 -6.72 9.42
CA LYS A 95 17.62 -7.49 8.37
C LYS A 95 16.75 -8.57 7.71
N PHE A 96 15.47 -8.27 7.52
CA PHE A 96 14.50 -9.19 6.91
C PHE A 96 14.62 -9.26 5.41
N VAL A 97 15.08 -8.15 4.78
CA VAL A 97 15.28 -8.07 3.34
C VAL A 97 16.65 -7.50 3.00
N SER A 98 17.10 -7.82 1.81
CA SER A 98 18.26 -7.18 1.17
C SER A 98 17.84 -6.63 -0.18
N ILE A 99 18.06 -5.33 -0.40
CA ILE A 99 17.76 -4.64 -1.64
C ILE A 99 18.95 -4.79 -2.58
N ASP A 100 18.66 -5.03 -3.87
CA ASP A 100 19.68 -5.12 -4.92
C ASP A 100 20.45 -3.80 -5.08
N ASP A 101 21.73 -3.89 -5.46
CA ASP A 101 22.61 -2.74 -5.62
C ASP A 101 22.12 -1.74 -6.69
N GLY A 102 21.36 -2.19 -7.67
CA GLY A 102 20.71 -1.33 -8.66
C GLY A 102 19.59 -0.44 -8.11
N PHE A 103 19.08 -0.73 -6.90
CA PHE A 103 17.98 -0.02 -6.23
C PHE A 103 18.37 0.53 -4.85
N SER A 104 19.65 0.48 -4.51
CA SER A 104 20.22 1.01 -3.26
C SER A 104 21.46 1.81 -3.55
N THR A 105 21.79 2.78 -2.70
CA THR A 105 23.09 3.48 -2.78
C THR A 105 23.98 3.14 -1.61
N GLY A 106 25.27 3.01 -1.88
CA GLY A 106 26.30 2.93 -0.85
C GLY A 106 26.54 4.29 -0.21
N SER A 107 26.96 4.29 1.04
CA SER A 107 27.44 5.51 1.68
C SER A 107 28.86 5.83 1.20
N SER A 108 29.14 7.08 0.84
CA SER A 108 30.50 7.55 0.51
C SER A 108 31.46 7.51 1.71
N ILE A 109 30.92 7.46 2.93
CA ILE A 109 31.69 7.49 4.19
C ILE A 109 31.77 6.10 4.81
N MET A 110 30.70 5.31 4.67
CA MET A 110 30.59 3.96 5.27
C MET A 110 30.39 2.92 4.17
N PRO A 111 31.47 2.25 3.69
CA PRO A 111 31.37 1.32 2.54
C PRO A 111 30.41 0.14 2.73
N GLN A 112 30.14 -0.23 4.00
CA GLN A 112 29.24 -1.33 4.36
C GLN A 112 27.76 -0.93 4.39
N LYS A 113 27.44 0.39 4.34
CA LYS A 113 26.07 0.88 4.47
C LYS A 113 25.40 0.94 3.10
N LYS A 114 24.26 0.25 2.96
CA LYS A 114 23.36 0.35 1.83
C LYS A 114 22.07 1.05 2.30
N ASN A 115 21.67 2.08 1.58
CA ASN A 115 20.46 2.84 1.88
C ASN A 115 19.32 2.38 0.96
N PRO A 116 18.08 2.25 1.46
CA PRO A 116 16.91 1.90 0.66
C PRO A 116 16.34 3.13 -0.08
N ASP A 117 17.17 3.79 -0.89
CA ASP A 117 16.88 5.11 -1.47
C ASP A 117 15.61 5.11 -2.32
N ILE A 118 15.36 4.05 -3.09
CA ILE A 118 14.15 3.97 -3.92
C ILE A 118 12.90 3.99 -3.03
N ALA A 119 12.90 3.21 -1.95
CA ALA A 119 11.78 3.21 -1.01
C ALA A 119 11.60 4.59 -0.33
N GLU A 120 12.72 5.22 0.08
CA GLU A 120 12.68 6.56 0.69
C GLU A 120 12.17 7.62 -0.27
N LEU A 121 12.63 7.60 -1.53
CA LEU A 121 12.20 8.54 -2.55
C LEU A 121 10.73 8.35 -2.95
N VAL A 122 10.26 7.11 -3.06
CA VAL A 122 8.83 6.83 -3.32
C VAL A 122 7.98 7.36 -2.18
N ARG A 123 8.37 7.11 -0.92
CA ARG A 123 7.69 7.68 0.25
C ARG A 123 7.66 9.21 0.21
N GLY A 124 8.79 9.85 -0.09
CA GLY A 124 8.91 11.32 -0.16
C GLY A 124 8.08 11.93 -1.29
N LYS A 125 8.08 11.30 -2.49
CA LYS A 125 7.33 11.78 -3.67
C LYS A 125 5.81 11.73 -3.50
N THR A 126 5.30 11.00 -2.53
CA THR A 126 3.87 10.98 -2.18
C THR A 126 3.35 12.39 -1.86
N GLY A 127 4.13 13.19 -1.12
CA GLY A 127 3.78 14.58 -0.80
C GLY A 127 3.64 15.47 -2.05
N ARG A 128 4.45 15.23 -3.09
CA ARG A 128 4.36 15.96 -4.37
C ARG A 128 3.01 15.72 -5.06
N VAL A 129 2.55 14.47 -5.11
CA VAL A 129 1.27 14.11 -5.72
C VAL A 129 0.08 14.63 -4.90
N TYR A 130 0.17 14.59 -3.57
CA TYR A 130 -0.82 15.21 -2.69
C TYR A 130 -0.90 16.75 -2.89
N GLY A 131 0.26 17.38 -3.09
CA GLY A 131 0.34 18.80 -3.42
C GLY A 131 -0.38 19.13 -4.72
N ALA A 132 -0.26 18.29 -5.75
CA ALA A 132 -0.97 18.48 -7.01
C ALA A 132 -2.49 18.40 -6.84
N LEU A 133 -3.00 17.42 -6.08
CA LEU A 133 -4.44 17.32 -5.77
C LEU A 133 -4.93 18.56 -4.99
N THR A 134 -4.20 18.98 -3.97
CA THR A 134 -4.55 20.18 -3.19
C THR A 134 -4.52 21.43 -4.06
N SER A 135 -3.57 21.54 -4.97
CA SER A 135 -3.42 22.67 -5.88
C SER A 135 -4.61 22.80 -6.83
N ILE A 136 -5.03 21.71 -7.49
CA ILE A 136 -6.19 21.78 -8.39
C ILE A 136 -7.47 22.13 -7.64
N LEU A 137 -7.71 21.55 -6.46
CA LEU A 137 -8.86 21.88 -5.62
C LEU A 137 -8.85 23.37 -5.23
N THR A 138 -7.66 23.92 -4.94
CA THR A 138 -7.49 25.34 -4.62
C THR A 138 -7.72 26.23 -5.83
N THR A 139 -7.25 25.83 -7.00
CA THR A 139 -7.46 26.55 -8.26
C THR A 139 -8.94 26.62 -8.63
N MET A 140 -9.64 25.50 -8.52
CA MET A 140 -11.05 25.41 -8.93
C MET A 140 -12.03 26.08 -7.96
N LYS A 141 -11.68 26.17 -6.67
CA LYS A 141 -12.56 26.81 -5.68
C LYS A 141 -12.80 28.28 -5.99
N GLY A 142 -14.02 28.72 -6.05
CA GLY A 142 -14.38 30.13 -6.09
C GLY A 142 -14.20 30.84 -7.44
N ILE A 143 -13.78 30.15 -8.51
CA ILE A 143 -13.85 30.71 -9.87
C ILE A 143 -15.28 30.62 -10.40
N PRO A 144 -15.74 31.58 -11.22
CA PRO A 144 -17.07 31.55 -11.82
C PRO A 144 -17.17 30.45 -12.89
N LEU A 145 -18.40 30.16 -13.30
CA LEU A 145 -18.65 29.24 -14.40
C LEU A 145 -18.03 29.73 -15.71
N ALA A 146 -17.94 28.86 -16.70
CA ALA A 146 -17.22 29.00 -17.95
C ALA A 146 -15.70 28.99 -17.76
N TYR A 147 -14.94 29.36 -18.80
CA TYR A 147 -13.49 29.28 -18.79
C TYR A 147 -12.87 30.49 -18.08
N ASN A 148 -11.94 30.20 -17.17
CA ASN A 148 -11.08 31.18 -16.54
C ASN A 148 -9.60 30.80 -16.75
N LYS A 149 -8.72 31.78 -16.86
CA LYS A 149 -7.28 31.57 -17.06
C LYS A 149 -6.61 30.75 -15.96
N ASP A 150 -7.14 30.80 -14.74
CA ASP A 150 -6.73 29.99 -13.58
C ASP A 150 -6.67 28.49 -13.94
N MET A 151 -7.56 28.03 -14.79
CA MET A 151 -7.63 26.62 -15.23
C MET A 151 -6.41 26.16 -16.04
N GLN A 152 -5.52 27.07 -16.48
CA GLN A 152 -4.27 26.69 -17.15
C GLN A 152 -3.29 26.01 -16.20
N GLU A 153 -3.41 26.26 -14.90
CA GLU A 153 -2.63 25.60 -13.85
C GLU A 153 -2.93 24.10 -13.70
N ASP A 154 -4.00 23.60 -14.34
CA ASP A 154 -4.38 22.18 -14.29
C ASP A 154 -3.34 21.24 -14.95
N LYS A 155 -2.60 21.73 -15.95
CA LYS A 155 -1.78 20.88 -16.84
C LYS A 155 -0.47 20.47 -16.20
N GLU A 156 0.33 21.42 -15.76
CA GLU A 156 1.67 21.14 -15.22
C GLU A 156 1.60 20.21 -14.01
N LEU A 157 0.69 20.52 -13.07
CA LEU A 157 0.53 19.68 -11.87
C LEU A 157 0.01 18.27 -12.19
N THR A 158 -0.86 18.14 -13.20
CA THR A 158 -1.43 16.84 -13.57
C THR A 158 -0.40 15.97 -14.27
N PHE A 159 0.29 16.53 -15.27
CA PHE A 159 1.31 15.80 -16.02
C PHE A 159 2.49 15.40 -15.11
N ASP A 160 2.94 16.30 -14.26
CA ASP A 160 3.96 16.02 -13.28
C ASP A 160 3.56 14.89 -12.30
N ALA A 161 2.31 14.92 -11.81
CA ALA A 161 1.81 13.86 -10.94
C ALA A 161 1.75 12.50 -11.65
N ILE A 162 1.26 12.47 -12.92
CA ILE A 162 1.23 11.25 -13.74
C ILE A 162 2.64 10.66 -13.91
N ASP A 163 3.59 11.49 -14.33
CA ASP A 163 4.97 11.04 -14.59
C ASP A 163 5.67 10.60 -13.28
N THR A 164 5.42 11.33 -12.19
CA THR A 164 5.91 10.96 -10.86
C THR A 164 5.37 9.59 -10.43
N VAL A 165 4.07 9.35 -10.57
CA VAL A 165 3.47 8.05 -10.17
C VAL A 165 3.95 6.92 -11.05
N LYS A 166 4.02 7.11 -12.37
CA LYS A 166 4.56 6.12 -13.31
C LYS A 166 6.00 5.74 -12.97
N GLY A 167 6.84 6.74 -12.72
CA GLY A 167 8.23 6.52 -12.30
C GLY A 167 8.32 5.75 -10.97
N CYS A 168 7.53 6.14 -9.97
CA CYS A 168 7.49 5.46 -8.67
C CYS A 168 7.05 4.00 -8.80
N ILE A 169 5.99 3.71 -9.55
CA ILE A 169 5.52 2.34 -9.78
C ILE A 169 6.60 1.50 -10.47
N SER A 170 7.25 2.04 -11.51
CA SER A 170 8.28 1.32 -12.26
C SER A 170 9.48 0.98 -11.37
N LEU A 171 10.00 1.94 -10.63
CA LEU A 171 11.14 1.75 -9.74
C LEU A 171 10.82 0.83 -8.57
N PHE A 172 9.64 1.00 -7.95
CA PHE A 172 9.20 0.15 -6.86
C PHE A 172 9.02 -1.30 -7.32
N ASN A 173 8.42 -1.53 -8.48
CA ASN A 173 8.30 -2.85 -9.08
C ASN A 173 9.67 -3.49 -9.37
N GLY A 174 10.62 -2.74 -9.91
CA GLY A 174 12.00 -3.20 -10.14
C GLY A 174 12.68 -3.63 -8.83
N MET A 175 12.59 -2.80 -7.79
CA MET A 175 13.11 -3.10 -6.46
C MET A 175 12.50 -4.38 -5.87
N MET A 176 11.17 -4.52 -5.93
CA MET A 176 10.46 -5.69 -5.39
C MET A 176 10.83 -6.99 -6.12
N ASN A 177 11.06 -6.94 -7.44
CA ASN A 177 11.42 -8.11 -8.24
C ASN A 177 12.86 -8.61 -7.97
N THR A 178 13.74 -7.74 -7.48
CA THR A 178 15.16 -8.08 -7.23
C THR A 178 15.48 -8.24 -5.74
N MET A 179 14.58 -7.79 -4.87
CA MET A 179 14.75 -7.90 -3.42
C MET A 179 14.76 -9.35 -2.95
N THR A 180 15.65 -9.67 -2.02
CA THR A 180 15.75 -11.00 -1.41
C THR A 180 15.28 -11.00 0.04
N PHE A 181 14.60 -12.08 0.46
CA PHE A 181 14.10 -12.25 1.82
C PHE A 181 15.02 -13.14 2.66
N ASN A 182 15.43 -12.66 3.81
CA ASN A 182 16.19 -13.43 4.79
C ASN A 182 15.24 -14.24 5.67
N LYS A 183 14.75 -15.36 5.14
CA LYS A 183 13.75 -16.21 5.80
C LYS A 183 14.19 -16.70 7.18
N SER A 184 15.47 -17.03 7.35
CA SER A 184 16.01 -17.50 8.63
C SER A 184 15.95 -16.42 9.72
N GLN A 185 16.26 -15.17 9.36
CA GLN A 185 16.17 -14.05 10.29
C GLN A 185 14.72 -13.70 10.64
N MET A 186 13.81 -13.76 9.66
CA MET A 186 12.38 -13.55 9.89
C MET A 186 11.81 -14.62 10.81
N GLU A 187 12.14 -15.90 10.59
CA GLU A 187 11.72 -17.02 11.45
C GLU A 187 12.25 -16.86 12.88
N LYS A 188 13.53 -16.51 13.03
CA LYS A 188 14.13 -16.27 14.33
C LYS A 188 13.42 -15.14 15.09
N SER A 189 13.13 -14.03 14.41
CA SER A 189 12.42 -12.90 15.01
C SER A 189 10.98 -13.25 15.42
N ALA A 190 10.28 -14.03 14.60
CA ALA A 190 8.93 -14.49 14.92
C ALA A 190 8.89 -15.36 16.20
N LYS A 191 9.85 -16.27 16.35
CA LYS A 191 9.95 -17.14 17.53
C LYS A 191 10.23 -16.38 18.82
N HIS A 192 11.13 -15.40 18.79
CA HIS A 192 11.51 -14.63 19.99
C HIS A 192 10.42 -13.67 20.49
N GLY A 193 9.41 -13.37 19.68
CA GLY A 193 8.33 -12.46 20.05
C GLY A 193 7.17 -13.10 20.83
N PHE A 194 7.24 -14.39 21.17
CA PHE A 194 6.14 -15.15 21.78
C PHE A 194 4.80 -14.97 21.03
N THR A 195 4.86 -14.81 19.71
CA THR A 195 3.67 -14.57 18.87
C THR A 195 2.70 -15.76 18.91
N ASN A 196 3.21 -16.94 19.25
CA ASN A 196 2.46 -18.19 19.44
C ASN A 196 1.91 -18.39 20.88
N ALA A 197 2.06 -17.40 21.77
CA ALA A 197 1.49 -17.50 23.11
C ALA A 197 -0.05 -17.55 23.11
N THR A 198 -0.68 -16.86 22.17
CA THR A 198 -2.14 -16.92 21.98
C THR A 198 -2.60 -18.32 21.61
N ASP A 199 -1.85 -19.00 20.75
CA ASP A 199 -2.16 -20.36 20.29
C ASP A 199 -2.02 -21.37 21.43
N ALA A 200 -1.05 -21.16 22.32
CA ALA A 200 -0.93 -21.96 23.55
C ALA A 200 -2.13 -21.75 24.51
N ALA A 201 -2.69 -20.54 24.57
CA ALA A 201 -3.90 -20.29 25.34
C ALA A 201 -5.13 -20.94 24.69
N ASP A 202 -5.26 -20.84 23.37
CA ASP A 202 -6.35 -21.48 22.62
C ASP A 202 -6.28 -23.02 22.71
N TYR A 203 -5.07 -23.57 22.73
CA TYR A 203 -4.85 -25.01 23.01
C TYR A 203 -5.46 -25.41 24.34
N LEU A 204 -5.18 -24.69 25.42
CA LEU A 204 -5.74 -24.97 26.75
C LEU A 204 -7.27 -24.83 26.78
N VAL A 205 -7.80 -23.83 26.09
CA VAL A 205 -9.27 -23.65 25.98
C VAL A 205 -9.92 -24.85 25.30
N ASN A 206 -9.30 -25.37 24.24
CA ASN A 206 -9.76 -26.56 23.52
C ASN A 206 -9.67 -27.84 24.40
N HIS A 207 -8.79 -27.82 25.43
CA HIS A 207 -8.68 -28.88 26.44
C HIS A 207 -9.52 -28.62 27.71
N GLY A 208 -10.50 -27.70 27.63
CA GLY A 208 -11.48 -27.47 28.67
C GLY A 208 -11.07 -26.50 29.78
N VAL A 209 -9.93 -25.83 29.65
CA VAL A 209 -9.51 -24.77 30.59
C VAL A 209 -10.24 -23.48 30.26
N PRO A 210 -10.88 -22.79 31.24
CA PRO A 210 -11.52 -21.51 30.97
C PRO A 210 -10.52 -20.49 30.42
N PHE A 211 -10.95 -19.67 29.43
CA PHE A 211 -10.08 -18.70 28.72
C PHE A 211 -9.25 -17.81 29.66
N ARG A 212 -9.87 -17.33 30.77
CA ARG A 212 -9.22 -16.46 31.73
C ARG A 212 -8.05 -17.18 32.45
N ASP A 213 -8.25 -18.44 32.78
CA ASP A 213 -7.25 -19.26 33.45
C ASP A 213 -6.15 -19.67 32.48
N ALA A 214 -6.51 -20.03 31.24
CA ALA A 214 -5.58 -20.34 30.15
C ALA A 214 -4.63 -19.16 29.89
N HIS A 215 -5.15 -17.93 29.82
CA HIS A 215 -4.35 -16.72 29.67
C HIS A 215 -3.36 -16.53 30.83
N GLY A 216 -3.79 -16.77 32.07
CA GLY A 216 -2.92 -16.69 33.27
C GLY A 216 -1.82 -17.74 33.27
N ILE A 217 -2.13 -18.98 32.83
CA ILE A 217 -1.18 -20.10 32.69
C ILE A 217 -0.13 -19.77 31.63
N VAL A 218 -0.55 -19.31 30.47
CA VAL A 218 0.38 -18.96 29.37
C VAL A 218 1.25 -17.74 29.76
N GLY A 219 0.72 -16.78 30.51
CA GLY A 219 1.51 -15.69 31.06
C GLY A 219 2.66 -16.16 31.95
N GLN A 220 2.45 -17.22 32.76
CA GLN A 220 3.51 -17.82 33.57
C GLN A 220 4.55 -18.56 32.70
N LEU A 221 4.10 -19.26 31.64
CA LEU A 221 5.01 -19.89 30.68
C LEU A 221 5.91 -18.88 29.98
N VAL A 222 5.35 -17.75 29.54
CA VAL A 222 6.11 -16.68 28.89
C VAL A 222 7.16 -16.11 29.85
N LEU A 223 6.81 -15.85 31.13
CA LEU A 223 7.75 -15.38 32.11
C LEU A 223 8.88 -16.39 32.36
N LEU A 224 8.55 -17.68 32.44
CA LEU A 224 9.54 -18.76 32.58
C LEU A 224 10.49 -18.82 31.38
N CYS A 225 9.95 -18.69 30.18
CA CYS A 225 10.75 -18.67 28.95
C CYS A 225 11.67 -17.44 28.86
N LEU A 226 11.19 -16.27 29.29
CA LEU A 226 12.00 -15.05 29.38
C LEU A 226 13.16 -15.21 30.35
N ASP A 227 12.92 -15.80 31.52
CA ASP A 227 13.96 -16.04 32.56
C ASP A 227 15.01 -17.04 32.02
N LYS A 228 14.58 -18.07 31.31
CA LYS A 228 15.47 -19.07 30.70
C LYS A 228 16.09 -18.64 29.39
N HIS A 229 15.71 -17.51 28.79
CA HIS A 229 16.13 -17.03 27.48
C HIS A 229 15.85 -18.02 26.33
N ILE A 230 14.71 -18.71 26.36
CA ILE A 230 14.25 -19.67 25.36
C ILE A 230 12.87 -19.26 24.83
N SER A 231 12.46 -19.83 23.69
CA SER A 231 11.10 -19.69 23.14
C SER A 231 10.17 -20.80 23.66
N LEU A 232 8.84 -20.64 23.43
CA LEU A 232 7.86 -21.62 23.86
C LEU A 232 8.10 -23.00 23.22
N ASP A 233 8.49 -23.05 21.97
CA ASP A 233 8.78 -24.29 21.25
C ASP A 233 10.07 -25.01 21.74
N GLU A 234 10.92 -24.33 22.50
CA GLU A 234 12.13 -24.90 23.11
C GLU A 234 11.91 -25.34 24.56
N LEU A 235 10.77 -24.97 25.18
CA LEU A 235 10.47 -25.33 26.57
C LEU A 235 10.10 -26.81 26.65
N PRO A 236 10.76 -27.63 27.54
CA PRO A 236 10.43 -29.05 27.71
C PRO A 236 9.00 -29.27 28.22
N LEU A 237 8.37 -30.38 27.80
CA LEU A 237 6.99 -30.71 28.16
C LEU A 237 6.77 -30.80 29.70
N ASP A 238 7.74 -31.31 30.43
CA ASP A 238 7.65 -31.41 31.88
C ASP A 238 7.55 -30.03 32.59
N GLU A 239 8.13 -28.98 31.97
CA GLU A 239 8.00 -27.61 32.47
C GLU A 239 6.60 -27.03 32.17
N TYR A 240 6.03 -27.36 31.00
CA TYR A 240 4.62 -27.03 30.67
C TYR A 240 3.68 -27.69 31.68
N GLN A 241 3.88 -28.97 31.94
CA GLN A 241 3.04 -29.78 32.86
C GLN A 241 3.16 -29.39 34.34
N LYS A 242 4.28 -28.82 34.76
CA LYS A 242 4.41 -28.22 36.09
C LYS A 242 3.47 -27.04 36.34
N ILE A 243 3.17 -26.28 35.28
CA ILE A 243 2.29 -25.12 35.34
C ILE A 243 0.83 -25.54 35.13
N SER A 244 0.57 -26.43 34.17
CA SER A 244 -0.75 -27.02 33.95
C SER A 244 -0.66 -28.43 33.40
N PRO A 245 -1.28 -29.42 34.06
CA PRO A 245 -1.30 -30.81 33.62
C PRO A 245 -2.11 -31.02 32.31
N ALA A 246 -2.82 -30.00 31.83
CA ALA A 246 -3.58 -30.04 30.59
C ALA A 246 -2.71 -29.97 29.33
N PHE A 247 -1.41 -29.73 29.45
CA PHE A 247 -0.50 -29.76 28.32
C PHE A 247 -0.05 -31.20 28.00
N GLU A 248 -0.20 -31.56 26.74
CA GLU A 248 0.27 -32.83 26.18
C GLU A 248 1.31 -32.58 25.08
N GLU A 249 1.88 -33.64 24.49
CA GLU A 249 2.97 -33.53 23.52
C GLU A 249 2.56 -32.79 22.23
N ASP A 250 1.29 -32.80 21.88
CA ASP A 250 0.70 -32.10 20.73
C ASP A 250 0.67 -30.57 20.85
N ILE A 251 1.01 -30.02 22.03
CA ILE A 251 1.20 -28.57 22.20
C ILE A 251 2.21 -28.02 21.21
N TYR A 252 3.28 -28.75 20.92
CA TYR A 252 4.31 -28.30 19.98
C TYR A 252 3.78 -28.16 18.54
N ASP A 253 2.83 -28.98 18.13
CA ASP A 253 2.15 -28.85 16.84
C ASP A 253 1.20 -27.64 16.85
N ALA A 254 0.49 -27.43 17.95
CA ALA A 254 -0.46 -26.32 18.10
C ALA A 254 0.22 -24.95 18.07
N ILE A 255 1.42 -24.81 18.66
CA ILE A 255 2.18 -23.56 18.67
C ILE A 255 3.19 -23.42 17.53
N SER A 256 3.22 -24.38 16.59
CA SER A 256 4.15 -24.38 15.46
C SER A 256 3.83 -23.27 14.48
N MET A 257 4.79 -22.38 14.24
CA MET A 257 4.67 -21.32 13.23
C MET A 257 4.36 -21.86 11.83
N LYS A 258 4.75 -23.09 11.50
CA LYS A 258 4.43 -23.71 10.23
C LYS A 258 2.95 -24.09 10.14
N THR A 259 2.38 -24.62 11.21
CA THR A 259 0.96 -24.98 11.29
C THR A 259 0.10 -23.72 11.22
N LEU A 260 0.45 -22.68 11.97
CA LEU A 260 -0.28 -21.41 12.01
C LEU A 260 -0.26 -20.67 10.65
N SER A 261 0.84 -20.72 9.91
CA SER A 261 0.94 -20.08 8.60
C SER A 261 0.06 -20.74 7.52
N LEU A 262 -0.47 -21.93 7.74
CA LEU A 262 -1.37 -22.65 6.82
C LEU A 262 -2.85 -22.28 7.03
N ILE A 263 -3.20 -21.62 8.13
CA ILE A 263 -4.58 -21.25 8.48
C ILE A 263 -4.99 -19.91 7.82
N HIS A 264 -4.05 -19.15 7.30
CA HIS A 264 -4.24 -17.87 6.64
C HIS A 264 -3.69 -17.92 5.21
#